data_c465195df016968e205a47656446503d
#
_entry.id   c465195df016968e205a47656446503d
#
_cell.length_a   1.000
_cell.length_b   1.000
_cell.length_c   1.000
_cell.angle_alpha   90.00
_cell.angle_beta   90.00
_cell.angle_gamma   90.00
#
_symmetry.space_group_name_H-M   'P 1'
#
loop_
_entity.id
_entity.type
_entity.pdbx_description
1 polymer ?
#
loop_
_entity_poly.entity_id
_entity_poly.type
_entity_poly.pdbx_seq_one_letter_code
_entity_poly.pdbx_strand_id
1 'polypeptide(L)'
;MDYKKQEIAALRRNQTIKVITYILLTFWAVLVLFPFYWMVLTSVKSYGAYNSEWIPQLYTLSPTLQNYRDAFTAVPLAGYFTNTILFTVITTALMLIVTVLAAFAFARLNFKGKDLAFTLFLSLMMIPTELVVITNYVTITNADLRNTFTGLILPSVTSVFYIYLLKENFSQIPDELYYAAKVDGTSDLKYLFKVLIPICKPTIVTITILKVIECWNSYVWPRLVTDDQAYFLVSNGIQEIRENGFGRENIPAMMAAVVVISVPLIVLFLIFRKKIMAGVSRGGMKG
;
A
#
# COMPACT_ATOMS: atom_id res chain seq x y z
N MET A 1 18.91 -54.28 -7.17
CA MET A 1 18.70 -54.03 -5.71
C MET A 1 19.09 -52.62 -5.29
N ASP A 2 19.97 -51.97 -5.99
CA ASP A 2 20.52 -50.61 -5.67
C ASP A 2 19.55 -49.46 -5.99
N TYR A 3 18.86 -49.51 -7.11
CA TYR A 3 17.93 -48.48 -7.54
C TYR A 3 16.79 -48.22 -6.52
N LYS A 4 16.22 -49.29 -5.95
CA LYS A 4 15.13 -49.19 -4.95
C LYS A 4 15.59 -48.53 -3.64
N LYS A 5 16.86 -48.79 -3.24
CA LYS A 5 17.46 -48.13 -2.07
C LYS A 5 17.73 -46.65 -2.31
N GLN A 6 18.20 -46.30 -3.50
CA GLN A 6 18.43 -44.88 -3.89
C GLN A 6 17.11 -44.10 -3.98
N GLU A 7 16.05 -44.69 -4.52
CA GLU A 7 14.72 -44.10 -4.58
C GLU A 7 14.13 -43.84 -3.20
N ILE A 8 14.22 -44.84 -2.29
CA ILE A 8 13.77 -44.68 -0.90
C ILE A 8 14.59 -43.63 -0.15
N ALA A 9 15.90 -43.57 -0.37
CA ALA A 9 16.76 -42.53 0.22
C ALA A 9 16.42 -41.13 -0.28
N ALA A 10 16.13 -40.98 -1.59
CA ALA A 10 15.69 -39.72 -2.18
C ALA A 10 14.31 -39.27 -1.66
N LEU A 11 13.37 -40.19 -1.52
CA LEU A 11 12.06 -39.95 -0.93
C LEU A 11 12.16 -39.49 0.54
N ARG A 12 12.96 -40.17 1.35
CA ARG A 12 13.21 -39.79 2.75
C ARG A 12 13.88 -38.41 2.85
N ARG A 13 14.90 -38.16 2.03
CA ARG A 13 15.57 -36.85 1.97
C ARG A 13 14.57 -35.74 1.63
N ASN A 14 13.70 -35.95 0.63
CA ASN A 14 12.68 -34.98 0.26
C ASN A 14 11.64 -34.76 1.37
N GLN A 15 11.26 -35.82 2.10
CA GLN A 15 10.37 -35.68 3.27
C GLN A 15 11.05 -34.88 4.39
N THR A 16 12.32 -35.19 4.71
CA THR A 16 13.09 -34.47 5.74
C THR A 16 13.23 -32.99 5.39
N ILE A 17 13.56 -32.65 4.11
CA ILE A 17 13.64 -31.26 3.63
C ILE A 17 12.28 -30.57 3.79
N LYS A 18 11.18 -31.23 3.41
CA LYS A 18 9.83 -30.67 3.60
C LYS A 18 9.52 -30.36 5.05
N VAL A 19 9.82 -31.32 5.96
CA VAL A 19 9.58 -31.14 7.41
C VAL A 19 10.38 -29.93 7.93
N ILE A 20 11.68 -29.85 7.61
CA ILE A 20 12.54 -28.74 8.02
C ILE A 20 11.99 -27.42 7.46
N THR A 21 11.61 -27.41 6.19
CA THR A 21 11.02 -26.22 5.55
C THR A 21 9.73 -25.77 6.26
N TYR A 22 8.83 -26.71 6.60
CA TYR A 22 7.61 -26.36 7.33
C TYR A 22 7.89 -25.87 8.75
N ILE A 23 8.85 -26.45 9.46
CA ILE A 23 9.27 -25.96 10.79
C ILE A 23 9.78 -24.52 10.69
N LEU A 24 10.68 -24.24 9.74
CA LEU A 24 11.21 -22.91 9.53
C LEU A 24 10.11 -21.90 9.15
N LEU A 25 9.23 -22.27 8.21
CA LEU A 25 8.11 -21.40 7.80
C LEU A 25 7.15 -21.15 8.97
N THR A 26 6.85 -22.16 9.78
CA THR A 26 5.98 -22.00 10.96
C THR A 26 6.64 -21.10 12.00
N PHE A 27 7.93 -21.27 12.26
CA PHE A 27 8.68 -20.39 13.17
C PHE A 27 8.61 -18.92 12.72
N TRP A 28 8.91 -18.66 11.44
CA TRP A 28 8.81 -17.31 10.88
C TRP A 28 7.38 -16.77 10.89
N ALA A 29 6.38 -17.60 10.60
CA ALA A 29 4.99 -17.21 10.66
C ALA A 29 4.57 -16.78 12.08
N VAL A 30 4.94 -17.54 13.10
CA VAL A 30 4.68 -17.21 14.52
C VAL A 30 5.36 -15.89 14.88
N LEU A 31 6.63 -15.72 14.51
CA LEU A 31 7.39 -14.50 14.81
C LEU A 31 6.76 -13.26 14.16
N VAL A 32 6.31 -13.36 12.91
CA VAL A 32 5.66 -12.26 12.19
C VAL A 32 4.25 -11.98 12.74
N LEU A 33 3.50 -13.00 13.12
CA LEU A 33 2.14 -12.86 13.65
C LEU A 33 2.10 -12.39 15.12
N PHE A 34 3.17 -12.62 15.89
CA PHE A 34 3.22 -12.30 17.31
C PHE A 34 2.90 -10.81 17.62
N PRO A 35 3.47 -9.81 16.93
CA PRO A 35 3.14 -8.39 17.19
C PRO A 35 1.65 -8.09 16.97
N PHE A 36 1.03 -8.70 15.96
CA PHE A 36 -0.41 -8.52 15.70
C PHE A 36 -1.27 -9.18 16.77
N TYR A 37 -0.90 -10.38 17.19
CA TYR A 37 -1.53 -11.04 18.32
C TYR A 37 -1.45 -10.17 19.57
N TRP A 38 -0.26 -9.65 19.88
CA TRP A 38 -0.02 -8.79 21.03
C TRP A 38 -0.86 -7.50 20.97
N MET A 39 -0.92 -6.87 19.82
CA MET A 39 -1.74 -5.70 19.57
C MET A 39 -3.23 -5.95 19.86
N VAL A 40 -3.78 -7.04 19.29
CA VAL A 40 -5.19 -7.42 19.51
C VAL A 40 -5.43 -7.81 20.97
N LEU A 41 -4.55 -8.59 21.58
CA LEU A 41 -4.65 -8.96 22.99
C LEU A 41 -4.65 -7.72 23.89
N THR A 42 -3.70 -6.80 23.69
CA THR A 42 -3.59 -5.59 24.48
C THR A 42 -4.81 -4.67 24.29
N SER A 43 -5.37 -4.61 23.09
CA SER A 43 -6.56 -3.79 22.81
C SER A 43 -7.80 -4.20 23.59
N VAL A 44 -7.87 -5.45 24.07
CA VAL A 44 -8.99 -5.96 24.87
C VAL A 44 -8.67 -6.10 26.36
N LYS A 45 -7.44 -5.81 26.81
CA LYS A 45 -7.10 -5.75 28.24
C LYS A 45 -7.69 -4.49 28.86
N SER A 46 -8.27 -4.58 30.06
CA SER A 46 -8.64 -3.37 30.80
C SER A 46 -7.39 -2.58 31.22
N TYR A 47 -7.50 -1.26 31.32
CA TYR A 47 -6.40 -0.38 31.74
C TYR A 47 -5.77 -0.82 33.06
N GLY A 48 -6.62 -1.17 34.07
CA GLY A 48 -6.14 -1.65 35.36
C GLY A 48 -5.41 -2.98 35.29
N ALA A 49 -5.93 -3.96 34.50
CA ALA A 49 -5.28 -5.23 34.32
C ALA A 49 -3.92 -5.07 33.60
N TYR A 50 -3.85 -4.24 32.56
CA TYR A 50 -2.62 -3.98 31.84
C TYR A 50 -1.52 -3.38 32.75
N ASN A 51 -1.87 -2.37 33.54
CA ASN A 51 -0.90 -1.68 34.40
C ASN A 51 -0.52 -2.47 35.66
N SER A 52 -1.32 -3.46 36.07
CA SER A 52 -1.00 -4.34 37.19
C SER A 52 -0.10 -5.52 36.82
N GLU A 53 0.14 -5.74 35.51
CA GLU A 53 1.00 -6.82 35.02
C GLU A 53 2.48 -6.45 35.22
N TRP A 54 3.12 -7.02 36.23
CA TRP A 54 4.59 -6.94 36.41
C TRP A 54 5.34 -7.63 35.25
N ILE A 55 4.82 -8.77 34.80
CA ILE A 55 5.30 -9.50 33.63
C ILE A 55 4.15 -9.52 32.62
N PRO A 56 4.36 -9.05 31.36
CA PRO A 56 3.34 -9.04 30.35
C PRO A 56 2.74 -10.42 30.10
N GLN A 57 1.44 -10.58 30.32
CA GLN A 57 0.72 -11.84 30.15
C GLN A 57 0.23 -12.01 28.72
N LEU A 58 0.39 -13.24 28.19
CA LEU A 58 -0.07 -13.62 26.84
C LEU A 58 -1.57 -13.91 26.75
N TYR A 59 -2.35 -13.56 27.78
CA TYR A 59 -3.80 -13.76 27.84
C TYR A 59 -4.44 -12.68 28.71
N THR A 60 -5.77 -12.59 28.70
CA THR A 60 -6.54 -11.78 29.65
C THR A 60 -7.75 -12.54 30.17
N LEU A 61 -8.01 -12.43 31.48
CA LEU A 61 -9.17 -13.04 32.13
C LEU A 61 -10.38 -12.10 32.17
N SER A 62 -10.17 -10.80 31.92
CA SER A 62 -11.21 -9.77 31.96
C SER A 62 -11.17 -8.95 30.66
N PRO A 63 -11.56 -9.53 29.51
CA PRO A 63 -11.56 -8.80 28.24
C PRO A 63 -12.63 -7.69 28.28
N THR A 64 -12.28 -6.53 27.69
CA THR A 64 -13.18 -5.37 27.59
C THR A 64 -13.14 -4.76 26.20
N LEU A 65 -14.25 -4.17 25.77
CA LEU A 65 -14.33 -3.36 24.56
C LEU A 65 -14.31 -1.86 24.87
N GLN A 66 -14.13 -1.48 26.14
CA GLN A 66 -14.10 -0.07 26.56
C GLN A 66 -12.99 0.70 25.83
N ASN A 67 -11.81 0.09 25.61
CA ASN A 67 -10.69 0.70 24.91
C ASN A 67 -11.03 1.16 23.49
N TYR A 68 -11.93 0.44 22.81
CA TYR A 68 -12.42 0.84 21.48
C TYR A 68 -13.32 2.07 21.56
N ARG A 69 -14.21 2.15 22.55
CA ARG A 69 -15.01 3.36 22.79
C ARG A 69 -14.13 4.54 23.10
N ASP A 70 -13.18 4.35 24.00
CA ASP A 70 -12.24 5.38 24.41
C ASP A 70 -11.47 5.92 23.21
N ALA A 71 -10.98 5.04 22.32
CA ALA A 71 -10.27 5.44 21.10
C ALA A 71 -11.12 6.34 20.17
N PHE A 72 -12.43 6.08 20.05
CA PHE A 72 -13.33 6.90 19.23
C PHE A 72 -13.80 8.19 19.92
N THR A 73 -13.70 8.27 21.24
CA THR A 73 -14.08 9.47 22.00
C THR A 73 -12.91 10.42 22.23
N ALA A 74 -11.67 9.89 22.23
CA ALA A 74 -10.47 10.69 22.45
C ALA A 74 -10.18 11.68 21.33
N VAL A 75 -10.46 11.28 20.10
CA VAL A 75 -10.23 12.08 18.88
C VAL A 75 -11.37 11.81 17.88
N PRO A 76 -11.65 12.69 16.92
CA PRO A 76 -12.66 12.49 15.89
C PRO A 76 -12.24 11.44 14.85
N LEU A 77 -11.95 10.22 15.32
CA LEU A 77 -11.38 9.14 14.51
C LEU A 77 -12.23 8.79 13.28
N ALA A 78 -13.57 8.87 13.38
CA ALA A 78 -14.47 8.67 12.25
C ALA A 78 -14.25 9.71 11.14
N GLY A 79 -13.99 10.97 11.49
CA GLY A 79 -13.60 12.03 10.53
C GLY A 79 -12.28 11.71 9.83
N TYR A 80 -11.29 11.26 10.60
CA TYR A 80 -9.98 10.86 10.04
C TYR A 80 -10.09 9.67 9.08
N PHE A 81 -10.97 8.70 9.36
CA PHE A 81 -11.29 7.62 8.42
C PHE A 81 -11.89 8.16 7.12
N THR A 82 -12.86 9.04 7.21
CA THR A 82 -13.50 9.67 6.04
C THR A 82 -12.47 10.41 5.20
N ASN A 83 -11.64 11.23 5.84
CA ASN A 83 -10.56 11.96 5.15
C ASN A 83 -9.57 11.01 4.46
N THR A 84 -9.18 9.92 5.14
CA THR A 84 -8.26 8.94 4.56
C THR A 84 -8.87 8.23 3.36
N ILE A 85 -10.13 7.86 3.42
CA ILE A 85 -10.84 7.24 2.29
C ILE A 85 -10.92 8.23 1.12
N LEU A 86 -11.33 9.48 1.35
CA LEU A 86 -11.39 10.52 0.32
C LEU A 86 -10.01 10.77 -0.30
N PHE A 87 -9.00 10.98 0.53
CA PHE A 87 -7.61 11.14 0.09
C PHE A 87 -7.16 9.96 -0.76
N THR A 88 -7.36 8.74 -0.28
CA THR A 88 -6.94 7.51 -0.97
C THR A 88 -7.64 7.34 -2.32
N VAL A 89 -8.96 7.53 -2.36
CA VAL A 89 -9.76 7.34 -3.58
C VAL A 89 -9.40 8.40 -4.62
N ILE A 90 -9.37 9.67 -4.25
CA ILE A 90 -9.11 10.77 -5.18
C ILE A 90 -7.67 10.71 -5.70
N THR A 91 -6.68 10.53 -4.79
CA THR A 91 -5.27 10.42 -5.19
C THR A 91 -5.04 9.23 -6.11
N THR A 92 -5.60 8.06 -5.78
CA THR A 92 -5.46 6.86 -6.62
C THR A 92 -6.09 7.05 -7.99
N ALA A 93 -7.29 7.64 -8.06
CA ALA A 93 -7.97 7.89 -9.33
C ALA A 93 -7.19 8.85 -10.22
N LEU A 94 -6.74 9.99 -9.68
CA LEU A 94 -5.94 10.97 -10.41
C LEU A 94 -4.60 10.38 -10.86
N MET A 95 -3.91 9.68 -9.97
CA MET A 95 -2.65 8.99 -10.29
C MET A 95 -2.84 7.96 -11.41
N LEU A 96 -3.92 7.18 -11.39
CA LEU A 96 -4.20 6.21 -12.46
C LEU A 96 -4.45 6.89 -13.80
N ILE A 97 -5.19 8.00 -13.85
CA ILE A 97 -5.41 8.77 -15.07
C ILE A 97 -4.07 9.23 -15.65
N VAL A 98 -3.23 9.88 -14.83
CA VAL A 98 -1.90 10.35 -15.25
C VAL A 98 -1.03 9.17 -15.70
N THR A 99 -1.00 8.09 -14.93
CA THR A 99 -0.19 6.90 -15.21
C THR A 99 -0.59 6.23 -16.53
N VAL A 100 -1.89 6.05 -16.77
CA VAL A 100 -2.40 5.38 -17.98
C VAL A 100 -2.10 6.23 -19.22
N LEU A 101 -2.35 7.54 -19.16
CA LEU A 101 -2.10 8.45 -20.29
C LEU A 101 -0.60 8.58 -20.59
N ALA A 102 0.24 8.77 -19.57
CA ALA A 102 1.68 8.87 -19.75
C ALA A 102 2.30 7.55 -20.25
N ALA A 103 1.90 6.42 -19.67
CA ALA A 103 2.36 5.10 -20.12
C ALA A 103 1.95 4.81 -21.57
N PHE A 104 0.74 5.19 -21.97
CA PHE A 104 0.28 5.09 -23.36
C PHE A 104 1.11 5.95 -24.31
N ALA A 105 1.35 7.21 -23.95
CA ALA A 105 2.16 8.12 -24.76
C ALA A 105 3.57 7.56 -25.00
N PHE A 106 4.24 7.10 -23.94
CA PHE A 106 5.58 6.52 -24.04
C PHE A 106 5.61 5.11 -24.69
N ALA A 107 4.51 4.35 -24.65
CA ALA A 107 4.47 3.02 -25.27
C ALA A 107 4.13 3.07 -26.76
N ARG A 108 3.16 3.89 -27.18
CA ARG A 108 2.53 3.82 -28.48
C ARG A 108 2.71 5.04 -29.37
N LEU A 109 2.74 6.25 -28.78
CA LEU A 109 2.83 7.44 -29.60
C LEU A 109 4.26 7.67 -30.09
N ASN A 110 4.37 8.25 -31.30
CA ASN A 110 5.64 8.66 -31.88
C ASN A 110 5.73 10.19 -31.83
N PHE A 111 6.69 10.70 -31.06
CA PHE A 111 6.99 12.11 -30.96
C PHE A 111 8.50 12.36 -30.86
N LYS A 112 8.96 13.53 -31.29
CA LYS A 112 10.38 13.89 -31.25
C LYS A 112 10.88 13.94 -29.80
N GLY A 113 12.03 13.29 -29.54
CA GLY A 113 12.65 13.30 -28.22
C GLY A 113 12.05 12.29 -27.22
N LYS A 114 11.17 11.39 -27.65
CA LYS A 114 10.50 10.38 -26.80
C LYS A 114 11.49 9.62 -25.91
N ASP A 115 12.54 9.06 -26.49
CA ASP A 115 13.51 8.22 -25.78
C ASP A 115 14.33 9.03 -24.78
N LEU A 116 14.74 10.25 -25.16
CA LEU A 116 15.43 11.16 -24.27
C LEU A 116 14.52 11.58 -23.10
N ALA A 117 13.28 11.97 -23.39
CA ALA A 117 12.31 12.35 -22.36
C ALA A 117 12.03 11.18 -21.40
N PHE A 118 11.90 9.95 -21.92
CA PHE A 118 11.68 8.78 -21.10
C PHE A 118 12.90 8.43 -20.24
N THR A 119 14.12 8.54 -20.80
CA THR A 119 15.37 8.32 -20.05
C THR A 119 15.53 9.34 -18.91
N LEU A 120 15.30 10.62 -19.19
CA LEU A 120 15.33 11.66 -18.17
C LEU A 120 14.24 11.43 -17.10
N PHE A 121 13.06 11.01 -17.52
CA PHE A 121 11.99 10.66 -16.58
C PHE A 121 12.37 9.48 -15.68
N LEU A 122 12.99 8.44 -16.23
CA LEU A 122 13.48 7.31 -15.44
C LEU A 122 14.59 7.72 -14.47
N SER A 123 15.46 8.67 -14.83
CA SER A 123 16.52 9.13 -13.92
C SER A 123 15.96 9.74 -12.63
N LEU A 124 14.72 10.26 -12.62
CA LEU A 124 14.04 10.74 -11.41
C LEU A 124 13.77 9.63 -10.39
N MET A 125 13.73 8.35 -10.81
CA MET A 125 13.59 7.23 -9.86
C MET A 125 14.82 7.05 -8.96
N MET A 126 15.98 7.61 -9.36
CA MET A 126 17.18 7.56 -8.55
C MET A 126 17.15 8.56 -7.38
N ILE A 127 16.22 9.51 -7.40
CA ILE A 127 16.06 10.50 -6.34
C ILE A 127 15.19 9.88 -5.24
N PRO A 128 15.71 9.70 -4.02
CA PRO A 128 14.90 9.26 -2.88
C PRO A 128 13.73 10.21 -2.63
N THR A 129 12.53 9.67 -2.46
CA THR A 129 11.31 10.47 -2.23
C THR A 129 11.41 11.34 -0.99
N GLU A 130 12.17 10.91 0.03
CA GLU A 130 12.40 11.64 1.27
C GLU A 130 13.09 12.98 1.04
N LEU A 131 13.96 13.09 0.04
CA LEU A 131 14.64 14.35 -0.31
C LEU A 131 13.68 15.35 -0.95
N VAL A 132 12.65 14.89 -1.63
CA VAL A 132 11.67 15.73 -2.33
C VAL A 132 10.60 16.26 -1.37
N VAL A 133 10.40 15.62 -0.22
CA VAL A 133 9.37 16.00 0.76
C VAL A 133 9.52 17.46 1.21
N ILE A 134 10.75 17.90 1.52
CA ILE A 134 11.01 19.28 1.98
C ILE A 134 10.68 20.28 0.87
N THR A 135 11.11 20.01 -0.35
CA THR A 135 10.85 20.91 -1.50
C THR A 135 9.35 20.97 -1.80
N ASN A 136 8.65 19.84 -1.74
CA ASN A 136 7.20 19.79 -1.89
C ASN A 136 6.51 20.61 -0.79
N TYR A 137 6.96 20.50 0.46
CA TYR A 137 6.42 21.27 1.57
C TYR A 137 6.56 22.78 1.34
N VAL A 138 7.73 23.24 0.93
CA VAL A 138 7.97 24.67 0.60
C VAL A 138 7.05 25.11 -0.56
N THR A 139 6.92 24.30 -1.60
CA THR A 139 6.08 24.60 -2.76
C THR A 139 4.60 24.73 -2.37
N ILE A 140 4.08 23.77 -1.59
CA ILE A 140 2.69 23.75 -1.11
C ILE A 140 2.43 24.91 -0.14
N THR A 141 3.39 25.26 0.70
CA THR A 141 3.29 26.39 1.63
C THR A 141 3.26 27.72 0.87
N ASN A 142 4.14 27.91 -0.11
CA ASN A 142 4.18 29.13 -0.92
C ASN A 142 2.94 29.30 -1.82
N ALA A 143 2.24 28.20 -2.11
CA ALA A 143 0.99 28.21 -2.87
C ALA A 143 -0.26 28.35 -1.98
N ASP A 144 -0.10 28.56 -0.65
CA ASP A 144 -1.19 28.64 0.34
C ASP A 144 -2.12 27.42 0.35
N LEU A 145 -1.56 26.21 0.05
CA LEU A 145 -2.30 24.96 -0.01
C LEU A 145 -2.16 24.08 1.25
N ARG A 146 -1.54 24.58 2.32
CA ARG A 146 -1.55 23.89 3.62
C ARG A 146 -2.97 23.80 4.16
N ASN A 147 -3.23 22.76 4.96
CA ASN A 147 -4.58 22.48 5.49
C ASN A 147 -5.65 22.42 4.39
N THR A 148 -5.32 21.77 3.25
CA THR A 148 -6.27 21.51 2.17
C THR A 148 -6.09 20.10 1.61
N PHE A 149 -7.16 19.51 1.08
CA PHE A 149 -7.07 18.26 0.32
C PHE A 149 -6.20 18.38 -0.93
N THR A 150 -6.18 19.54 -1.57
CA THR A 150 -5.31 19.80 -2.73
C THR A 150 -3.84 19.67 -2.36
N GLY A 151 -3.41 20.29 -1.25
CA GLY A 151 -2.05 20.17 -0.75
C GLY A 151 -1.66 18.74 -0.36
N LEU A 152 -2.59 17.97 0.18
CA LEU A 152 -2.39 16.53 0.47
C LEU A 152 -2.20 15.71 -0.80
N ILE A 153 -3.04 15.93 -1.82
CA ILE A 153 -3.17 15.09 -3.00
C ILE A 153 -2.10 15.39 -4.06
N LEU A 154 -1.85 16.68 -4.33
CA LEU A 154 -1.09 17.13 -5.50
C LEU A 154 0.29 16.48 -5.66
N PRO A 155 1.16 16.37 -4.64
CA PRO A 155 2.46 15.72 -4.79
C PRO A 155 2.39 14.20 -5.06
N SER A 156 1.25 13.59 -4.77
CA SER A 156 1.04 12.14 -4.88
C SER A 156 0.34 11.69 -6.17
N VAL A 157 0.03 12.63 -7.09
CA VAL A 157 -0.73 12.37 -8.34
C VAL A 157 0.15 11.72 -9.41
N THR A 158 1.47 11.81 -9.29
CA THR A 158 2.42 11.27 -10.28
C THR A 158 3.35 10.28 -9.64
N SER A 159 3.61 9.16 -10.31
CA SER A 159 4.60 8.17 -9.91
C SER A 159 5.37 7.67 -11.13
N VAL A 160 6.67 7.95 -11.17
CA VAL A 160 7.57 7.47 -12.22
C VAL A 160 7.55 5.95 -12.29
N PHE A 161 7.58 5.29 -11.13
CA PHE A 161 7.55 3.84 -11.02
C PHE A 161 6.29 3.21 -11.64
N TYR A 162 5.10 3.75 -11.34
CA TYR A 162 3.86 3.19 -11.89
C TYR A 162 3.71 3.47 -13.39
N ILE A 163 4.18 4.63 -13.86
CA ILE A 163 4.20 4.95 -15.31
C ILE A 163 5.15 3.98 -16.03
N TYR A 164 6.35 3.76 -15.51
CA TYR A 164 7.31 2.80 -16.06
C TYR A 164 6.71 1.38 -16.11
N LEU A 165 6.17 0.90 -14.99
CA LEU A 165 5.60 -0.45 -14.90
C LEU A 165 4.48 -0.67 -15.92
N LEU A 166 3.60 0.30 -16.07
CA LEU A 166 2.48 0.20 -17.01
C LEU A 166 2.95 0.36 -18.46
N LYS A 167 3.91 1.25 -18.74
CA LYS A 167 4.53 1.43 -20.06
C LYS A 167 5.20 0.13 -20.52
N GLU A 168 5.97 -0.53 -19.65
CA GLU A 168 6.59 -1.81 -19.98
C GLU A 168 5.54 -2.90 -20.27
N ASN A 169 4.43 -2.91 -19.51
CA ASN A 169 3.34 -3.84 -19.77
C ASN A 169 2.61 -3.54 -21.09
N PHE A 170 2.39 -2.27 -21.42
CA PHE A 170 1.82 -1.87 -22.72
C PHE A 170 2.76 -2.25 -23.89
N SER A 171 4.08 -2.11 -23.70
CA SER A 171 5.08 -2.43 -24.73
C SER A 171 5.21 -3.93 -25.02
N GLN A 172 4.74 -4.81 -24.13
CA GLN A 172 4.70 -6.26 -24.37
C GLN A 172 3.57 -6.68 -25.31
N ILE A 173 2.60 -5.80 -25.58
CA ILE A 173 1.51 -6.08 -26.51
C ILE A 173 2.02 -5.80 -27.93
N PRO A 174 1.80 -6.71 -28.92
CA PRO A 174 2.26 -6.54 -30.28
C PRO A 174 1.77 -5.23 -30.93
N ASP A 175 2.67 -4.56 -31.66
CA ASP A 175 2.37 -3.31 -32.33
C ASP A 175 1.35 -3.49 -33.49
N GLU A 176 1.26 -4.69 -34.02
CA GLU A 176 0.31 -5.06 -35.09
C GLU A 176 -1.13 -4.80 -34.66
N LEU A 177 -1.48 -4.99 -33.38
CA LEU A 177 -2.82 -4.66 -32.85
C LEU A 177 -3.10 -3.16 -32.88
N TYR A 178 -2.07 -2.35 -32.66
CA TYR A 178 -2.23 -0.89 -32.73
C TYR A 178 -2.38 -0.43 -34.18
N TYR A 179 -1.53 -0.96 -35.10
CA TYR A 179 -1.62 -0.60 -36.51
C TYR A 179 -2.90 -1.11 -37.18
N ALA A 180 -3.37 -2.30 -36.85
CA ALA A 180 -4.66 -2.79 -37.33
C ALA A 180 -5.81 -1.88 -36.89
N ALA A 181 -5.83 -1.46 -35.61
CA ALA A 181 -6.82 -0.52 -35.11
C ALA A 181 -6.76 0.84 -35.83
N LYS A 182 -5.55 1.30 -36.24
CA LYS A 182 -5.37 2.54 -37.02
C LYS A 182 -5.92 2.40 -38.44
N VAL A 183 -5.69 1.27 -39.10
CA VAL A 183 -6.27 0.97 -40.42
C VAL A 183 -7.80 0.97 -40.39
N ASP A 184 -8.38 0.46 -39.29
CA ASP A 184 -9.83 0.50 -39.00
C ASP A 184 -10.36 1.89 -38.62
N GLY A 185 -9.54 2.94 -38.67
CA GLY A 185 -9.92 4.32 -38.32
C GLY A 185 -10.15 4.54 -36.82
N THR A 186 -9.66 3.64 -35.95
CA THR A 186 -9.82 3.78 -34.50
C THR A 186 -8.88 4.89 -33.96
N SER A 187 -9.42 5.84 -33.18
CA SER A 187 -8.62 6.86 -32.49
C SER A 187 -7.77 6.30 -31.38
N ASP A 188 -6.69 6.99 -31.02
CA ASP A 188 -5.74 6.58 -29.97
C ASP A 188 -6.42 6.33 -28.62
N LEU A 189 -7.27 7.24 -28.18
CA LEU A 189 -8.03 7.09 -26.94
C LEU A 189 -8.99 5.90 -27.00
N LYS A 190 -9.66 5.68 -28.13
CA LYS A 190 -10.55 4.52 -28.31
C LYS A 190 -9.76 3.21 -28.24
N TYR A 191 -8.57 3.14 -28.86
CA TYR A 191 -7.67 2.00 -28.75
C TYR A 191 -7.21 1.78 -27.31
N LEU A 192 -6.78 2.84 -26.62
CA LEU A 192 -6.38 2.79 -25.23
C LEU A 192 -7.48 2.19 -24.35
N PHE A 193 -8.70 2.74 -24.40
CA PHE A 193 -9.79 2.30 -23.52
C PHE A 193 -10.42 0.98 -23.89
N LYS A 194 -10.49 0.64 -25.19
CA LYS A 194 -11.18 -0.58 -25.66
C LYS A 194 -10.26 -1.77 -25.84
N VAL A 195 -8.96 -1.56 -26.01
CA VAL A 195 -8.00 -2.64 -26.28
C VAL A 195 -6.94 -2.73 -25.19
N LEU A 196 -6.11 -1.69 -24.99
CA LEU A 196 -4.97 -1.76 -24.08
C LEU A 196 -5.38 -1.92 -22.62
N ILE A 197 -6.27 -1.09 -22.10
CA ILE A 197 -6.71 -1.15 -20.70
C ILE A 197 -7.33 -2.51 -20.35
N PRO A 198 -8.24 -3.09 -21.15
CA PRO A 198 -8.77 -4.42 -20.87
C PRO A 198 -7.71 -5.52 -20.84
N ILE A 199 -6.76 -5.52 -21.77
CA ILE A 199 -5.67 -6.51 -21.81
C ILE A 199 -4.76 -6.34 -20.57
N CYS A 200 -4.41 -5.10 -20.21
CA CYS A 200 -3.53 -4.78 -19.09
C CYS A 200 -4.24 -4.62 -17.75
N LYS A 201 -5.54 -4.95 -17.69
CA LYS A 201 -6.34 -4.87 -16.46
C LYS A 201 -5.66 -5.50 -15.21
N PRO A 202 -5.00 -6.67 -15.29
CA PRO A 202 -4.31 -7.23 -14.12
C PRO A 202 -3.23 -6.30 -13.56
N THR A 203 -2.42 -5.69 -14.41
CA THR A 203 -1.37 -4.75 -14.01
C THR A 203 -1.94 -3.46 -13.42
N ILE A 204 -2.99 -2.91 -14.05
CA ILE A 204 -3.68 -1.71 -13.54
C ILE A 204 -4.28 -1.97 -12.16
N VAL A 205 -4.91 -3.13 -11.94
CA VAL A 205 -5.44 -3.52 -10.64
C VAL A 205 -4.31 -3.63 -9.60
N THR A 206 -3.15 -4.19 -9.97
CA THR A 206 -2.00 -4.27 -9.07
C THR A 206 -1.50 -2.89 -8.68
N ILE A 207 -1.32 -1.98 -9.64
CA ILE A 207 -0.94 -0.57 -9.41
C ILE A 207 -1.96 0.11 -8.47
N THR A 208 -3.25 -0.09 -8.73
CA THR A 208 -4.33 0.46 -7.88
C THR A 208 -4.20 0.00 -6.43
N ILE A 209 -3.99 -1.30 -6.21
CA ILE A 209 -3.88 -1.86 -4.85
C ILE A 209 -2.64 -1.31 -4.15
N LEU A 210 -1.49 -1.26 -4.84
CA LEU A 210 -0.25 -0.73 -4.28
C LEU A 210 -0.42 0.75 -3.89
N LYS A 211 -1.06 1.56 -4.74
CA LYS A 211 -1.31 2.98 -4.44
C LYS A 211 -2.29 3.17 -3.29
N VAL A 212 -3.34 2.37 -3.20
CA VAL A 212 -4.27 2.41 -2.06
C VAL A 212 -3.54 2.12 -0.75
N ILE A 213 -2.66 1.09 -0.73
CA ILE A 213 -1.86 0.76 0.45
C ILE A 213 -0.90 1.91 0.80
N GLU A 214 -0.24 2.51 -0.19
CA GLU A 214 0.65 3.65 -0.01
C GLU A 214 -0.08 4.86 0.60
N CYS A 215 -1.24 5.24 0.03
CA CYS A 215 -2.03 6.36 0.53
C CYS A 215 -2.55 6.10 1.95
N TRP A 216 -3.03 4.90 2.25
CA TRP A 216 -3.52 4.54 3.58
C TRP A 216 -2.44 4.63 4.65
N ASN A 217 -1.21 4.22 4.32
CA ASN A 217 -0.07 4.25 5.23
C ASN A 217 0.68 5.60 5.21
N SER A 218 0.23 6.57 4.44
CA SER A 218 0.88 7.87 4.34
C SER A 218 0.84 8.60 5.70
N TYR A 219 2.02 8.94 6.23
CA TYR A 219 2.15 9.58 7.54
C TYR A 219 2.96 10.89 7.46
N VAL A 220 4.17 10.82 6.93
CA VAL A 220 5.11 11.96 6.96
C VAL A 220 4.54 13.16 6.22
N TRP A 221 4.04 12.97 5.00
CA TRP A 221 3.50 14.04 4.19
C TRP A 221 2.25 14.69 4.80
N PRO A 222 1.19 13.95 5.18
CA PRO A 222 0.05 14.52 5.86
C PRO A 222 0.43 15.28 7.13
N ARG A 223 1.36 14.74 7.92
CA ARG A 223 1.81 15.39 9.17
C ARG A 223 2.50 16.73 8.95
N LEU A 224 3.18 16.90 7.83
CA LEU A 224 3.87 18.15 7.49
C LEU A 224 2.93 19.22 6.98
N VAL A 225 1.91 18.85 6.18
CA VAL A 225 1.07 19.84 5.46
C VAL A 225 -0.26 20.13 6.15
N THR A 226 -0.62 19.37 7.21
CA THR A 226 -1.86 19.61 7.96
C THR A 226 -1.60 19.80 9.44
N ASP A 227 -2.04 20.94 9.99
CA ASP A 227 -2.08 21.26 11.42
C ASP A 227 -3.52 21.30 11.95
N ASP A 228 -4.50 21.43 11.05
CA ASP A 228 -5.93 21.44 11.37
C ASP A 228 -6.48 20.02 11.38
N GLN A 229 -7.09 19.63 12.49
CA GLN A 229 -7.71 18.31 12.69
C GLN A 229 -8.77 17.98 11.63
N ALA A 230 -9.41 19.00 11.01
CA ALA A 230 -10.38 18.79 9.94
C ALA A 230 -9.80 18.05 8.72
N TYR A 231 -8.47 18.10 8.52
CA TYR A 231 -7.78 17.45 7.40
C TYR A 231 -6.92 16.25 7.82
N PHE A 232 -6.92 15.88 9.09
CA PHE A 232 -6.09 14.78 9.55
C PHE A 232 -6.53 13.45 8.94
N LEU A 233 -5.54 12.63 8.63
CA LEU A 233 -5.73 11.23 8.21
C LEU A 233 -5.63 10.30 9.41
N VAL A 234 -6.01 9.03 9.25
CA VAL A 234 -5.95 8.03 10.34
C VAL A 234 -4.53 7.85 10.91
N SER A 235 -3.50 8.01 10.08
CA SER A 235 -2.10 7.96 10.50
C SER A 235 -1.74 9.11 11.46
N ASN A 236 -2.29 10.31 11.24
CA ASN A 236 -2.18 11.45 12.16
C ASN A 236 -2.98 11.18 13.45
N GLY A 237 -4.13 10.51 13.33
CA GLY A 237 -5.01 10.19 14.46
C GLY A 237 -4.35 9.33 15.53
N ILE A 238 -3.47 8.40 15.16
CA ILE A 238 -2.71 7.60 16.13
C ILE A 238 -1.82 8.50 16.99
N GLN A 239 -1.15 9.46 16.37
CA GLN A 239 -0.29 10.39 17.11
C GLN A 239 -1.11 11.35 17.98
N GLU A 240 -2.26 11.82 17.46
CA GLU A 240 -3.19 12.67 18.20
C GLU A 240 -3.73 11.97 19.45
N ILE A 241 -4.11 10.69 19.36
CA ILE A 241 -4.49 9.87 20.53
C ILE A 241 -3.33 9.80 21.53
N ARG A 242 -2.12 9.63 21.06
CA ARG A 242 -0.91 9.54 21.92
C ARG A 242 -0.57 10.84 22.62
N GLU A 243 -0.74 11.99 21.96
CA GLU A 243 -0.33 13.29 22.45
C GLU A 243 -1.44 13.98 23.27
N ASN A 244 -2.68 13.94 22.80
CA ASN A 244 -3.78 14.74 23.32
C ASN A 244 -4.97 13.92 23.85
N GLY A 245 -5.06 12.63 23.48
CA GLY A 245 -6.20 11.79 23.87
C GLY A 245 -6.06 11.19 25.28
N PHE A 246 -5.24 10.17 25.42
CA PHE A 246 -5.04 9.45 26.69
C PHE A 246 -3.63 9.64 27.25
N GLY A 247 -2.82 10.45 26.59
CA GLY A 247 -1.41 10.54 26.88
C GLY A 247 -0.68 9.22 26.57
N ARG A 248 0.56 9.12 27.05
CA ARG A 248 1.36 7.89 26.87
C ARG A 248 0.92 6.74 27.79
N GLU A 249 -0.08 6.97 28.62
CA GLU A 249 -0.44 6.07 29.72
C GLU A 249 -1.45 5.00 29.31
N ASN A 250 -2.43 5.29 28.43
CA ASN A 250 -3.45 4.30 28.05
C ASN A 250 -3.04 3.52 26.78
N ILE A 251 -2.06 2.64 26.92
CA ILE A 251 -1.60 1.74 25.87
C ILE A 251 -2.74 0.84 25.31
N PRO A 252 -3.64 0.25 26.14
CA PRO A 252 -4.75 -0.55 25.61
C PRO A 252 -5.66 0.21 24.65
N ALA A 253 -6.04 1.46 24.94
CA ALA A 253 -6.88 2.27 24.06
C ALA A 253 -6.13 2.66 22.76
N MET A 254 -4.84 2.96 22.85
CA MET A 254 -4.00 3.20 21.68
C MET A 254 -3.92 1.94 20.79
N MET A 255 -3.75 0.75 21.37
CA MET A 255 -3.74 -0.51 20.61
C MET A 255 -5.10 -0.78 19.98
N ALA A 256 -6.22 -0.46 20.64
CA ALA A 256 -7.54 -0.55 20.06
C ALA A 256 -7.69 0.35 18.81
N ALA A 257 -7.20 1.59 18.86
CA ALA A 257 -7.19 2.47 17.70
C ALA A 257 -6.35 1.89 16.55
N VAL A 258 -5.16 1.36 16.83
CA VAL A 258 -4.29 0.74 15.82
C VAL A 258 -4.96 -0.48 15.19
N VAL A 259 -5.65 -1.32 15.98
CA VAL A 259 -6.45 -2.45 15.45
C VAL A 259 -7.49 -1.94 14.47
N VAL A 260 -8.30 -0.95 14.85
CA VAL A 260 -9.36 -0.39 14.00
C VAL A 260 -8.79 0.16 12.70
N ILE A 261 -7.70 0.93 12.78
CA ILE A 261 -7.03 1.54 11.62
C ILE A 261 -6.43 0.47 10.68
N SER A 262 -6.03 -0.68 11.23
CA SER A 262 -5.46 -1.79 10.45
C SER A 262 -6.51 -2.63 9.71
N VAL A 263 -7.76 -2.66 10.19
CA VAL A 263 -8.84 -3.49 9.63
C VAL A 263 -9.06 -3.27 8.13
N PRO A 264 -9.16 -2.04 7.60
CA PRO A 264 -9.39 -1.83 6.17
C PRO A 264 -8.27 -2.40 5.30
N LEU A 265 -7.00 -2.28 5.72
CA LEU A 265 -5.88 -2.88 4.99
C LEU A 265 -5.90 -4.42 5.02
N ILE A 266 -6.25 -5.00 6.17
CA ILE A 266 -6.40 -6.45 6.31
C ILE A 266 -7.52 -6.95 5.40
N VAL A 267 -8.68 -6.28 5.40
CA VAL A 267 -9.81 -6.60 4.53
C VAL A 267 -9.43 -6.49 3.06
N LEU A 268 -8.77 -5.39 2.67
CA LEU A 268 -8.27 -5.19 1.31
C LEU A 268 -7.31 -6.32 0.90
N PHE A 269 -6.34 -6.67 1.77
CA PHE A 269 -5.43 -7.77 1.51
C PHE A 269 -6.15 -9.10 1.32
N LEU A 270 -7.10 -9.45 2.20
CA LEU A 270 -7.85 -10.70 2.13
C LEU A 270 -8.66 -10.81 0.83
N ILE A 271 -9.27 -9.70 0.38
CA ILE A 271 -10.03 -9.65 -0.88
C ILE A 271 -9.10 -9.79 -2.09
N PHE A 272 -7.98 -9.07 -2.09
CA PHE A 272 -7.11 -8.95 -3.27
C PHE A 272 -5.86 -9.83 -3.25
N ARG A 273 -5.63 -10.66 -2.21
CA ARG A 273 -4.41 -11.49 -2.04
C ARG A 273 -4.02 -12.27 -3.30
N LYS A 274 -4.98 -12.87 -4.01
CA LYS A 274 -4.71 -13.63 -5.24
C LYS A 274 -4.18 -12.74 -6.37
N LYS A 275 -4.68 -11.50 -6.47
CA LYS A 275 -4.25 -10.54 -7.51
C LYS A 275 -2.88 -9.94 -7.17
N ILE A 276 -2.64 -9.64 -5.90
CA ILE A 276 -1.33 -9.15 -5.41
C ILE A 276 -0.26 -10.20 -5.70
N MET A 277 -0.49 -11.46 -5.34
CA MET A 277 0.46 -12.57 -5.59
C MET A 277 0.72 -12.79 -7.09
N ALA A 278 -0.31 -12.73 -7.94
CA ALA A 278 -0.17 -12.88 -9.39
C ALA A 278 0.62 -11.73 -10.03
N GLY A 279 0.51 -10.51 -9.49
CA GLY A 279 1.26 -9.35 -9.99
C GLY A 279 2.75 -9.42 -9.63
N VAL A 280 3.08 -9.84 -8.42
CA VAL A 280 4.46 -9.99 -7.95
C VAL A 280 5.19 -11.13 -8.66
N SER A 281 4.52 -12.26 -8.89
CA SER A 281 5.15 -13.43 -9.54
C SER A 281 5.51 -13.20 -11.01
N ARG A 282 4.77 -12.37 -11.75
CA ARG A 282 5.09 -12.03 -13.15
C ARG A 282 6.29 -11.10 -13.29
N GLY A 283 6.62 -10.30 -12.27
CA GLY A 283 7.80 -9.46 -12.23
C GLY A 283 9.10 -10.21 -11.90
N GLY A 284 9.00 -11.38 -11.24
CA GLY A 284 10.15 -12.16 -10.76
C GLY A 284 10.61 -13.32 -11.66
N MET A 285 9.92 -13.63 -12.75
CA MET A 285 10.27 -14.76 -13.64
C MET A 285 10.98 -14.32 -14.91
N LYS A 286 11.96 -13.41 -14.80
CA LYS A 286 12.99 -13.18 -15.82
C LYS A 286 14.34 -13.34 -15.14
N GLY A 287 14.69 -14.58 -14.86
CA GLY A 287 16.00 -15.06 -14.44
C GLY A 287 16.17 -16.47 -14.92
#